data_aa0853a1955f284cb393a8c7b23653ac
#
_entry.id   aa0853a1955f284cb393a8c7b23653ac
#
_cell.length_a   1.000
_cell.length_b   1.000
_cell.length_c   1.000
_cell.angle_alpha   90.00
_cell.angle_beta   90.00
_cell.angle_gamma   90.00
#
_symmetry.space_group_name_H-M   'P 1'
#
loop_
_entity.id
_entity.type
_entity.pdbx_description
1 polymer ?
#
loop_
_entity_poly.entity_id
_entity_poly.type
_entity_poly.pdbx_seq_one_letter_code
_entity_poly.pdbx_strand_id
1 'polypeptide(L)'
;LYTDPRYTFLINDPNYLISVFIFIIVAIIVSTLTNRLKKQREIALYQEEVTSKINQISSGFLNLSGYEEIRTYCQDSLYNLTKIKNEVFLYQNKEFQDLMAWWCYCHGEPCGKDQKKFTYLKEVYLPIKKDNYTYGTIKFDCNQRTITDEDLIYIKTIIAELILVLQRDLLSHEKEEARLQVEREKLKSTLLRSISHDLRTPLTSIAGGANFLVNNLDTVESDTSLNIIQDISKEAMRLNGMVENLLNMTRIQEGNFKINKK
;
A
#
# COMPACT_ATOMS: atom_id res chain seq x y z
N LEU A 1 13.31 26.71 65.94
CA LEU A 1 14.17 27.85 66.20
C LEU A 1 13.92 28.28 67.69
N TYR A 2 14.79 27.88 68.59
CA TYR A 2 14.71 28.19 70.03
C TYR A 2 15.81 29.22 70.34
N THR A 3 15.47 30.49 70.11
CA THR A 3 16.30 31.58 70.60
C THR A 3 15.56 32.36 71.64
N ASP A 4 16.15 32.67 72.78
CA ASP A 4 15.56 33.54 73.76
C ASP A 4 15.69 35.02 73.29
N PRO A 5 14.66 35.83 73.30
CA PRO A 5 13.33 35.61 73.86
C PRO A 5 12.41 34.79 72.93
N ARG A 6 11.70 33.77 73.47
CA ARG A 6 10.75 32.92 72.75
C ARG A 6 9.53 33.74 72.32
N TYR A 7 9.07 33.51 71.04
CA TYR A 7 7.88 34.14 70.44
C TYR A 7 8.03 35.64 70.11
N THR A 8 9.23 36.13 69.93
CA THR A 8 9.46 37.51 69.45
C THR A 8 10.19 37.46 68.08
N PHE A 9 9.87 38.41 67.19
CA PHE A 9 10.57 38.60 65.92
C PHE A 9 11.85 39.46 66.07
N LEU A 10 12.34 39.72 67.30
CA LEU A 10 13.56 40.44 67.55
C LEU A 10 14.77 39.51 67.35
N ILE A 11 15.52 39.77 66.29
CA ILE A 11 16.74 39.01 65.95
C ILE A 11 17.92 39.82 66.48
N ASN A 12 18.51 39.40 67.60
CA ASN A 12 19.65 40.06 68.25
C ASN A 12 21.02 39.68 67.66
N ASP A 13 21.07 38.61 66.85
CA ASP A 13 22.33 38.14 66.24
C ASP A 13 22.26 38.26 64.70
N PRO A 14 23.15 39.03 64.04
CA PRO A 14 23.18 39.20 62.58
C PRO A 14 23.30 37.89 61.81
N ASN A 15 23.86 36.82 62.40
CA ASN A 15 24.04 35.55 61.77
C ASN A 15 22.71 34.82 61.48
N TYR A 16 21.66 35.09 62.29
CA TYR A 16 20.34 34.52 62.01
C TYR A 16 19.64 35.13 60.80
N LEU A 17 19.90 36.43 60.54
CA LEU A 17 19.39 37.08 59.33
C LEU A 17 19.97 36.45 58.07
N ILE A 18 21.27 36.16 58.09
CA ILE A 18 21.95 35.50 56.96
C ILE A 18 21.36 34.10 56.75
N SER A 19 21.14 33.34 57.82
CA SER A 19 20.55 32.00 57.75
C SER A 19 19.12 32.00 57.17
N VAL A 20 18.26 32.94 57.61
CA VAL A 20 16.91 33.11 57.04
C VAL A 20 16.95 33.48 55.57
N PHE A 21 17.87 34.35 55.16
CA PHE A 21 18.03 34.73 53.77
C PHE A 21 18.46 33.52 52.87
N ILE A 22 19.39 32.71 53.38
CA ILE A 22 19.83 31.49 52.68
C ILE A 22 18.65 30.51 52.57
N PHE A 23 17.84 30.30 53.64
CA PHE A 23 16.68 29.44 53.59
C PHE A 23 15.64 29.91 52.57
N ILE A 24 15.40 31.22 52.43
CA ILE A 24 14.49 31.77 51.44
C ILE A 24 15.00 31.48 50.03
N ILE A 25 16.29 31.71 49.79
CA ILE A 25 16.91 31.42 48.46
C ILE A 25 16.78 29.94 48.13
N VAL A 26 17.12 29.05 49.07
CA VAL A 26 16.98 27.59 48.87
C VAL A 26 15.55 27.21 48.60
N ALA A 27 14.59 27.76 49.37
CA ALA A 27 13.15 27.49 49.18
C ALA A 27 12.68 27.93 47.77
N ILE A 28 13.12 29.08 47.26
CA ILE A 28 12.78 29.57 45.95
C ILE A 28 13.39 28.62 44.87
N ILE A 29 14.66 28.24 45.02
CA ILE A 29 15.34 27.31 44.10
C ILE A 29 14.62 25.96 44.04
N VAL A 30 14.34 25.38 45.20
CA VAL A 30 13.64 24.09 45.28
C VAL A 30 12.23 24.16 44.66
N SER A 31 11.49 25.25 44.98
CA SER A 31 10.14 25.45 44.42
C SER A 31 10.18 25.60 42.92
N THR A 32 11.09 26.39 42.38
CA THR A 32 11.22 26.59 40.93
C THR A 32 11.65 25.30 40.21
N LEU A 33 12.59 24.57 40.80
CA LEU A 33 13.04 23.27 40.23
C LEU A 33 11.92 22.25 40.24
N THR A 34 11.18 22.13 41.36
CA THR A 34 10.03 21.23 41.48
C THR A 34 8.95 21.54 40.46
N ASN A 35 8.64 22.82 40.25
CA ASN A 35 7.64 23.21 39.25
C ASN A 35 8.09 22.91 37.83
N ARG A 36 9.39 23.12 37.51
CA ARG A 36 9.95 22.72 36.21
C ARG A 36 9.88 21.20 36.00
N LEU A 37 10.24 20.41 36.99
CA LEU A 37 10.16 18.93 36.92
C LEU A 37 8.73 18.44 36.72
N LYS A 38 7.75 19.01 37.45
CA LYS A 38 6.33 18.68 37.26
C LYS A 38 5.89 18.97 35.83
N LYS A 39 6.20 20.14 35.30
CA LYS A 39 5.83 20.53 33.94
C LYS A 39 6.48 19.62 32.90
N GLN A 40 7.76 19.27 33.07
CA GLN A 40 8.44 18.32 32.19
C GLN A 40 7.80 16.94 32.22
N ARG A 41 7.43 16.45 33.41
CA ARG A 41 6.75 15.17 33.57
C ARG A 41 5.37 15.16 32.88
N GLU A 42 4.59 16.22 33.02
CA GLU A 42 3.29 16.35 32.35
C GLU A 42 3.43 16.31 30.82
N ILE A 43 4.42 17.04 30.28
CA ILE A 43 4.72 17.03 28.84
C ILE A 43 5.16 15.62 28.40
N ALA A 44 6.02 14.95 29.15
CA ALA A 44 6.50 13.62 28.82
C ALA A 44 5.36 12.58 28.82
N LEU A 45 4.48 12.60 29.82
CA LEU A 45 3.30 11.73 29.88
C LEU A 45 2.33 11.97 28.72
N TYR A 46 2.11 13.23 28.36
CA TYR A 46 1.28 13.57 27.21
C TYR A 46 1.90 13.07 25.89
N GLN A 47 3.21 13.23 25.69
CA GLN A 47 3.91 12.71 24.54
C GLN A 47 3.87 11.19 24.45
N GLU A 48 4.01 10.51 25.58
CA GLU A 48 3.90 9.05 25.66
C GLU A 48 2.50 8.57 25.28
N GLU A 49 1.44 9.21 25.77
CA GLU A 49 0.06 8.89 25.42
C GLU A 49 -0.22 9.08 23.92
N VAL A 50 0.21 10.23 23.35
CA VAL A 50 0.08 10.51 21.90
C VAL A 50 0.81 9.46 21.09
N THR A 51 2.06 9.16 21.45
CA THR A 51 2.88 8.17 20.72
C THR A 51 2.25 6.76 20.81
N SER A 52 1.75 6.37 21.97
CA SER A 52 1.08 5.09 22.17
C SER A 52 -0.16 4.95 21.27
N LYS A 53 -1.00 5.98 21.23
CA LYS A 53 -2.19 5.99 20.35
C LYS A 53 -1.82 5.90 18.88
N ILE A 54 -0.81 6.64 18.45
CA ILE A 54 -0.31 6.61 17.07
C ILE A 54 0.22 5.21 16.73
N ASN A 55 1.05 4.61 17.59
CA ASN A 55 1.60 3.28 17.38
C ASN A 55 0.50 2.21 17.27
N GLN A 56 -0.55 2.31 18.07
CA GLN A 56 -1.70 1.41 17.99
C GLN A 56 -2.40 1.51 16.63
N ILE A 57 -2.59 2.73 16.11
CA ILE A 57 -3.22 2.96 14.80
C ILE A 57 -2.30 2.48 13.68
N SER A 58 -1.01 2.82 13.74
CA SER A 58 -0.02 2.36 12.75
C SER A 58 0.04 0.83 12.66
N SER A 59 0.02 0.14 13.81
CA SER A 59 -0.01 -1.33 13.85
C SER A 59 -1.30 -1.90 13.24
N GLY A 60 -2.43 -1.23 13.39
CA GLY A 60 -3.68 -1.60 12.74
C GLY A 60 -3.61 -1.53 11.20
N PHE A 61 -2.94 -0.53 10.66
CA PHE A 61 -2.74 -0.39 9.22
C PHE A 61 -1.87 -1.50 8.61
N LEU A 62 -0.95 -2.10 9.37
CA LEU A 62 0.01 -3.09 8.84
C LEU A 62 -0.65 -4.34 8.23
N ASN A 63 -1.80 -4.74 8.76
CA ASN A 63 -2.48 -5.97 8.37
C ASN A 63 -3.63 -5.76 7.36
N LEU A 64 -3.88 -4.51 6.97
CA LEU A 64 -4.94 -4.18 6.04
C LEU A 64 -4.46 -4.29 4.59
N SER A 65 -5.34 -4.77 3.73
CA SER A 65 -5.14 -4.84 2.29
C SER A 65 -6.45 -4.50 1.57
N GLY A 66 -6.30 -3.77 0.45
CA GLY A 66 -7.45 -3.31 -0.30
C GLY A 66 -8.05 -1.99 0.20
N TYR A 67 -8.54 -1.19 -0.77
CA TYR A 67 -8.95 0.19 -0.54
C TYR A 67 -10.10 0.37 0.44
N GLU A 68 -11.08 -0.52 0.44
CA GLU A 68 -12.27 -0.38 1.30
C GLU A 68 -11.92 -0.61 2.79
N GLU A 69 -11.07 -1.59 3.09
CA GLU A 69 -10.63 -1.84 4.46
C GLU A 69 -9.75 -0.70 4.97
N ILE A 70 -8.80 -0.25 4.15
CA ILE A 70 -7.91 0.86 4.48
C ILE A 70 -8.72 2.15 4.69
N ARG A 71 -9.69 2.44 3.82
CA ARG A 71 -10.56 3.59 3.90
C ARG A 71 -11.37 3.60 5.20
N THR A 72 -12.06 2.49 5.48
CA THR A 72 -12.92 2.35 6.66
C THR A 72 -12.10 2.49 7.94
N TYR A 73 -10.98 1.80 8.04
CA TYR A 73 -10.10 1.89 9.20
C TYR A 73 -9.56 3.31 9.42
N CYS A 74 -9.19 4.01 8.34
CA CYS A 74 -8.76 5.40 8.41
C CYS A 74 -9.86 6.32 8.94
N GLN A 75 -11.11 6.18 8.44
CA GLN A 75 -12.27 6.94 8.89
C GLN A 75 -12.54 6.73 10.39
N ASP A 76 -12.56 5.48 10.83
CA ASP A 76 -12.80 5.12 12.22
C ASP A 76 -11.68 5.64 13.14
N SER A 77 -10.43 5.52 12.71
CA SER A 77 -9.26 6.01 13.47
C SER A 77 -9.30 7.52 13.63
N LEU A 78 -9.58 8.26 12.54
CA LEU A 78 -9.74 9.71 12.57
C LEU A 78 -10.90 10.13 13.47
N TYR A 79 -12.06 9.47 13.36
CA TYR A 79 -13.20 9.76 14.23
C TYR A 79 -12.90 9.49 15.69
N ASN A 80 -12.21 8.38 16.00
CA ASN A 80 -11.88 8.02 17.37
C ASN A 80 -10.96 9.04 18.06
N LEU A 81 -10.02 9.61 17.30
CA LEU A 81 -9.09 10.61 17.82
C LEU A 81 -9.68 12.02 17.88
N THR A 82 -10.30 12.48 16.81
CA THR A 82 -10.75 13.88 16.68
C THR A 82 -12.19 14.09 17.15
N LYS A 83 -12.99 13.01 17.21
CA LYS A 83 -14.46 13.07 17.44
C LYS A 83 -15.18 13.95 16.40
N ILE A 84 -14.56 14.22 15.26
CA ILE A 84 -15.15 14.95 14.15
C ILE A 84 -15.58 13.93 13.09
N LYS A 85 -16.83 14.05 12.62
CA LYS A 85 -17.34 13.21 11.54
C LYS A 85 -16.50 13.45 10.29
N ASN A 86 -16.00 12.40 9.68
CA ASN A 86 -15.14 12.48 8.53
C ASN A 86 -15.53 11.48 7.44
N GLU A 87 -15.08 11.73 6.24
CA GLU A 87 -15.27 10.86 5.08
C GLU A 87 -13.99 10.86 4.25
N VAL A 88 -13.49 9.67 3.93
CA VAL A 88 -12.24 9.48 3.19
C VAL A 88 -12.55 9.07 1.75
N PHE A 89 -12.05 9.85 0.80
CA PHE A 89 -12.16 9.60 -0.63
C PHE A 89 -10.79 9.19 -1.17
N LEU A 90 -10.63 7.93 -1.59
CA LEU A 90 -9.42 7.41 -2.21
C LEU A 90 -9.59 7.30 -3.72
N TYR A 91 -8.54 7.61 -4.47
CA TYR A 91 -8.60 7.74 -5.94
C TYR A 91 -8.48 6.38 -6.66
N GLN A 92 -9.38 5.45 -6.45
CA GLN A 92 -9.45 4.30 -7.37
C GLN A 92 -10.72 4.29 -8.24
N ASN A 93 -11.80 4.89 -7.77
CA ASN A 93 -13.03 5.00 -8.54
C ASN A 93 -13.18 6.43 -9.04
N LYS A 94 -13.21 6.60 -10.36
CA LYS A 94 -13.34 7.89 -11.09
C LYS A 94 -14.60 8.70 -10.78
N GLU A 95 -15.43 8.29 -9.83
CA GLU A 95 -16.68 8.93 -9.46
C GLU A 95 -16.56 9.59 -8.08
N PHE A 96 -15.98 10.78 -8.07
CA PHE A 96 -16.15 11.67 -6.92
C PHE A 96 -17.56 12.26 -6.98
N GLN A 97 -18.42 11.86 -6.07
CA GLN A 97 -19.75 12.45 -5.90
C GLN A 97 -19.67 13.84 -5.24
N ASP A 98 -18.55 14.18 -4.59
CA ASP A 98 -18.32 15.46 -3.92
C ASP A 98 -17.36 16.33 -4.76
N LEU A 99 -17.88 17.43 -5.31
CA LEU A 99 -17.13 18.38 -6.15
C LEU A 99 -15.94 19.03 -5.41
N MET A 100 -16.09 19.28 -4.10
CA MET A 100 -15.05 19.92 -3.31
C MET A 100 -13.94 18.93 -2.97
N ALA A 101 -14.28 17.66 -2.70
CA ALA A 101 -13.30 16.59 -2.56
C ALA A 101 -12.50 16.40 -3.86
N TRP A 102 -13.17 16.46 -5.01
CA TRP A 102 -12.51 16.41 -6.32
C TRP A 102 -11.58 17.59 -6.55
N TRP A 103 -12.03 18.82 -6.24
CA TRP A 103 -11.20 20.00 -6.36
C TRP A 103 -9.92 19.89 -5.51
N CYS A 104 -10.08 19.53 -4.23
CA CYS A 104 -8.98 19.31 -3.29
C CYS A 104 -7.98 18.24 -3.80
N TYR A 105 -8.51 17.17 -4.37
CA TYR A 105 -7.71 16.12 -4.99
C TYR A 105 -6.88 16.63 -6.18
N CYS A 106 -7.51 17.35 -7.12
CA CYS A 106 -6.85 17.83 -8.34
C CYS A 106 -5.76 18.88 -8.06
N HIS A 107 -5.99 19.76 -7.08
CA HIS A 107 -5.06 20.85 -6.77
C HIS A 107 -4.04 20.46 -5.68
N GLY A 108 -4.33 19.43 -4.89
CA GLY A 108 -3.50 19.01 -3.77
C GLY A 108 -3.34 20.11 -2.70
N GLU A 109 -4.37 20.98 -2.58
CA GLU A 109 -4.45 22.08 -1.62
C GLU A 109 -5.65 21.89 -0.69
N PRO A 110 -5.51 22.23 0.61
CA PRO A 110 -6.64 22.21 1.53
C PRO A 110 -7.66 23.30 1.18
N CYS A 111 -8.96 22.99 1.37
CA CYS A 111 -10.03 23.95 1.14
C CYS A 111 -11.17 23.77 2.16
N GLY A 112 -12.03 24.81 2.26
CA GLY A 112 -13.16 24.82 3.17
C GLY A 112 -12.99 25.79 4.34
N LYS A 113 -13.69 25.51 5.45
CA LYS A 113 -13.73 26.38 6.63
C LYS A 113 -12.32 26.65 7.17
N ASP A 114 -12.06 27.91 7.47
CA ASP A 114 -10.75 28.39 7.98
C ASP A 114 -9.53 28.12 7.05
N GLN A 115 -9.79 27.76 5.77
CA GLN A 115 -8.75 27.59 4.76
C GLN A 115 -8.69 28.79 3.81
N LYS A 116 -7.64 28.87 2.99
CA LYS A 116 -7.46 29.97 2.01
C LYS A 116 -8.51 29.96 0.89
N LYS A 117 -9.09 28.80 0.59
CA LYS A 117 -10.03 28.59 -0.50
C LYS A 117 -11.36 28.10 0.05
N PHE A 118 -12.47 28.61 -0.52
CA PHE A 118 -13.84 28.19 -0.18
C PHE A 118 -14.19 28.32 1.31
N THR A 119 -13.78 29.42 1.94
CA THR A 119 -13.97 29.73 3.37
C THR A 119 -15.43 29.72 3.85
N TYR A 120 -16.39 29.85 2.92
CA TYR A 120 -17.83 29.85 3.18
C TYR A 120 -18.41 28.45 3.48
N LEU A 121 -17.61 27.40 3.23
CA LEU A 121 -18.03 26.03 3.54
C LEU A 121 -17.99 25.77 5.03
N LYS A 122 -18.79 24.84 5.48
CA LYS A 122 -18.82 24.35 6.87
C LYS A 122 -17.89 23.16 7.09
N GLU A 123 -17.50 22.53 5.99
CA GLU A 123 -16.60 21.38 5.94
C GLU A 123 -15.17 21.85 5.66
N VAL A 124 -14.21 21.00 6.05
CA VAL A 124 -12.78 21.14 5.72
C VAL A 124 -12.36 19.93 4.88
N TYR A 125 -11.67 20.18 3.78
CA TYR A 125 -11.14 19.16 2.90
C TYR A 125 -9.62 19.20 2.95
N LEU A 126 -8.99 18.08 3.30
CA LEU A 126 -7.55 17.94 3.38
C LEU A 126 -7.07 16.91 2.35
N PRO A 127 -6.06 17.24 1.54
CA PRO A 127 -5.53 16.30 0.57
C PRO A 127 -4.65 15.24 1.25
N ILE A 128 -4.80 13.99 0.82
CA ILE A 128 -3.88 12.89 1.15
C ILE A 128 -2.76 12.95 0.11
N LYS A 129 -1.73 13.74 0.39
CA LYS A 129 -0.68 14.07 -0.58
C LYS A 129 0.71 13.77 -0.04
N LYS A 130 1.56 13.21 -0.91
CA LYS A 130 3.00 13.07 -0.69
C LYS A 130 3.73 13.55 -1.95
N ASP A 131 4.66 14.47 -1.76
CA ASP A 131 5.38 15.12 -2.85
C ASP A 131 4.41 15.75 -3.88
N ASN A 132 4.45 15.28 -5.11
CA ASN A 132 3.59 15.75 -6.20
C ASN A 132 2.38 14.85 -6.47
N TYR A 133 2.19 13.78 -5.70
CA TYR A 133 1.12 12.82 -5.92
C TYR A 133 0.04 12.91 -4.84
N THR A 134 -1.22 13.06 -5.25
CA THR A 134 -2.38 13.07 -4.35
C THR A 134 -3.07 11.71 -4.43
N TYR A 135 -3.23 11.03 -3.31
CA TYR A 135 -3.85 9.69 -3.20
C TYR A 135 -5.36 9.78 -2.98
N GLY A 136 -5.83 10.92 -2.47
CA GLY A 136 -7.22 11.13 -2.15
C GLY A 136 -7.46 12.41 -1.37
N THR A 137 -8.64 12.49 -0.74
CA THR A 137 -9.07 13.64 0.08
C THR A 137 -9.82 13.15 1.31
N ILE A 138 -9.64 13.84 2.42
CA ILE A 138 -10.43 13.63 3.65
C ILE A 138 -11.30 14.86 3.85
N LYS A 139 -12.61 14.64 4.00
CA LYS A 139 -13.60 15.62 4.37
C LYS A 139 -13.89 15.54 5.86
N PHE A 140 -13.90 16.67 6.55
CA PHE A 140 -14.29 16.80 7.95
C PHE A 140 -15.52 17.69 8.05
N ASP A 141 -16.55 17.23 8.77
CA ASP A 141 -17.74 18.03 9.07
C ASP A 141 -17.46 18.91 10.31
N CYS A 142 -17.15 20.18 10.06
CA CYS A 142 -16.81 21.16 11.10
C CYS A 142 -18.00 22.01 11.56
N ASN A 143 -19.27 21.51 11.41
CA ASN A 143 -20.47 22.22 11.85
C ASN A 143 -20.53 22.40 13.37
N GLN A 144 -20.17 21.36 14.13
CA GLN A 144 -20.29 21.34 15.60
C GLN A 144 -18.98 21.66 16.30
N ARG A 145 -17.84 21.30 15.69
CA ARG A 145 -16.49 21.47 16.26
C ARG A 145 -15.48 21.84 15.16
N THR A 146 -14.61 22.78 15.43
CA THR A 146 -13.48 23.12 14.56
C THR A 146 -12.30 22.20 14.84
N ILE A 147 -11.46 22.00 13.83
CA ILE A 147 -10.20 21.27 13.95
C ILE A 147 -9.23 22.11 14.80
N THR A 148 -8.73 21.53 15.88
CA THR A 148 -7.71 22.16 16.74
C THR A 148 -6.29 21.86 16.24
N ASP A 149 -5.29 22.59 16.76
CA ASP A 149 -3.88 22.30 16.44
C ASP A 149 -3.47 20.89 16.87
N GLU A 150 -4.02 20.36 17.95
CA GLU A 150 -3.81 18.97 18.39
C GLU A 150 -4.43 17.98 17.41
N ASP A 151 -5.65 18.22 16.94
CA ASP A 151 -6.30 17.39 15.92
C ASP A 151 -5.46 17.36 14.63
N LEU A 152 -4.86 18.49 14.24
CA LEU A 152 -4.01 18.57 13.05
C LEU A 152 -2.77 17.68 13.15
N ILE A 153 -2.19 17.51 14.33
CA ILE A 153 -1.06 16.61 14.55
C ILE A 153 -1.50 15.17 14.28
N TYR A 154 -2.62 14.73 14.86
CA TYR A 154 -3.16 13.40 14.62
C TYR A 154 -3.52 13.16 13.15
N ILE A 155 -4.23 14.12 12.53
CA ILE A 155 -4.64 14.03 11.13
C ILE A 155 -3.42 13.88 10.20
N LYS A 156 -2.40 14.73 10.37
CA LYS A 156 -1.17 14.66 9.57
C LYS A 156 -0.44 13.34 9.74
N THR A 157 -0.39 12.82 10.95
CA THR A 157 0.27 11.53 11.23
C THR A 157 -0.49 10.37 10.58
N ILE A 158 -1.82 10.35 10.72
CA ILE A 158 -2.65 9.32 10.08
C ILE A 158 -2.56 9.41 8.55
N ILE A 159 -2.55 10.62 7.97
CA ILE A 159 -2.34 10.80 6.53
C ILE A 159 -0.99 10.21 6.08
N ALA A 160 0.07 10.44 6.85
CA ALA A 160 1.39 9.89 6.53
C ALA A 160 1.39 8.35 6.55
N GLU A 161 0.80 7.74 7.57
CA GLU A 161 0.65 6.28 7.67
C GLU A 161 -0.25 5.72 6.55
N LEU A 162 -1.37 6.37 6.28
CA LEU A 162 -2.27 6.01 5.20
C LEU A 162 -1.55 5.97 3.85
N ILE A 163 -0.73 6.98 3.56
CA ILE A 163 0.06 7.04 2.32
C ILE A 163 1.02 5.85 2.23
N LEU A 164 1.70 5.50 3.33
CA LEU A 164 2.61 4.36 3.36
C LEU A 164 1.88 3.05 3.05
N VAL A 165 0.70 2.85 3.62
CA VAL A 165 -0.12 1.66 3.38
C VAL A 165 -0.62 1.60 1.95
N LEU A 166 -1.11 2.72 1.40
CA LEU A 166 -1.55 2.80 0.01
C LEU A 166 -0.40 2.54 -0.98
N GLN A 167 0.79 3.05 -0.69
CA GLN A 167 1.98 2.76 -1.50
C GLN A 167 2.37 1.29 -1.45
N ARG A 168 2.32 0.67 -0.26
CA ARG A 168 2.58 -0.77 -0.08
C ARG A 168 1.59 -1.62 -0.86
N ASP A 169 0.31 -1.29 -0.78
CA ASP A 169 -0.76 -2.03 -1.46
C ASP A 169 -0.59 -1.95 -2.98
N LEU A 170 -0.33 -0.75 -3.52
CA LEU A 170 -0.05 -0.54 -4.94
C LEU A 170 1.16 -1.35 -5.42
N LEU A 171 2.28 -1.28 -4.70
CA LEU A 171 3.49 -2.03 -5.04
C LEU A 171 3.28 -3.55 -4.96
N SER A 172 2.45 -4.02 -4.03
CA SER A 172 2.09 -5.43 -3.92
C SER A 172 1.30 -5.92 -5.11
N HIS A 173 0.33 -5.12 -5.59
CA HIS A 173 -0.43 -5.42 -6.80
C HIS A 173 0.45 -5.43 -8.05
N GLU A 174 1.28 -4.41 -8.25
CA GLU A 174 2.21 -4.35 -9.39
C GLU A 174 3.17 -5.54 -9.41
N LYS A 175 3.70 -5.92 -8.24
CA LYS A 175 4.58 -7.09 -8.09
C LYS A 175 3.88 -8.39 -8.47
N GLU A 176 2.62 -8.57 -8.04
CA GLU A 176 1.86 -9.79 -8.36
C GLU A 176 1.49 -9.84 -9.84
N GLU A 177 1.11 -8.73 -10.46
CA GLU A 177 0.88 -8.65 -11.91
C GLU A 177 2.14 -8.99 -12.70
N ALA A 178 3.28 -8.41 -12.33
CA ALA A 178 4.56 -8.71 -12.96
C ALA A 178 4.93 -10.19 -12.79
N ARG A 179 4.69 -10.78 -11.62
CA ARG A 179 4.92 -12.21 -11.37
C ARG A 179 4.08 -13.09 -12.28
N LEU A 180 2.79 -12.80 -12.39
CA LEU A 180 1.87 -13.53 -13.26
C LEU A 180 2.26 -13.42 -14.74
N GLN A 181 2.75 -12.25 -15.16
CA GLN A 181 3.24 -12.05 -16.52
C GLN A 181 4.48 -12.90 -16.81
N VAL A 182 5.47 -12.91 -15.92
CA VAL A 182 6.67 -13.77 -16.04
C VAL A 182 6.29 -15.24 -16.07
N GLU A 183 5.35 -15.68 -15.25
CA GLU A 183 4.88 -17.07 -15.22
C GLU A 183 4.19 -17.45 -16.52
N ARG A 184 3.35 -16.59 -17.10
CA ARG A 184 2.73 -16.77 -18.41
C ARG A 184 3.78 -16.89 -19.52
N GLU A 185 4.78 -16.04 -19.56
CA GLU A 185 5.86 -16.08 -20.54
C GLU A 185 6.69 -17.38 -20.41
N LYS A 186 6.99 -17.81 -19.17
CA LYS A 186 7.69 -19.07 -18.92
C LYS A 186 6.91 -20.28 -19.42
N LEU A 187 5.59 -20.32 -19.12
CA LEU A 187 4.70 -21.37 -19.63
C LEU A 187 4.67 -21.39 -21.15
N LYS A 188 4.52 -20.23 -21.81
CA LYS A 188 4.55 -20.09 -23.26
C LYS A 188 5.85 -20.62 -23.85
N SER A 189 6.99 -20.22 -23.28
CA SER A 189 8.32 -20.68 -23.73
C SER A 189 8.48 -22.19 -23.60
N THR A 190 8.02 -22.77 -22.45
CA THR A 190 8.09 -24.21 -22.20
C THR A 190 7.22 -24.98 -23.19
N LEU A 191 5.99 -24.51 -23.44
CA LEU A 191 5.09 -25.12 -24.43
C LEU A 191 5.68 -25.07 -25.83
N LEU A 192 6.21 -23.94 -26.27
CA LEU A 192 6.85 -23.81 -27.59
C LEU A 192 8.05 -24.75 -27.75
N ARG A 193 8.84 -24.94 -26.68
CA ARG A 193 9.98 -25.87 -26.68
C ARG A 193 9.51 -27.32 -26.80
N SER A 194 8.48 -27.72 -26.04
CA SER A 194 7.91 -29.07 -26.11
C SER A 194 7.35 -29.34 -27.50
N ILE A 195 6.53 -28.43 -28.03
CA ILE A 195 5.94 -28.54 -29.38
C ILE A 195 7.03 -28.67 -30.45
N SER A 196 8.07 -27.84 -30.36
CA SER A 196 9.18 -27.89 -31.34
C SER A 196 9.92 -29.22 -31.29
N HIS A 197 10.08 -29.81 -30.12
CA HIS A 197 10.66 -31.14 -29.96
C HIS A 197 9.78 -32.21 -30.58
N ASP A 198 8.48 -32.20 -30.27
CA ASP A 198 7.50 -33.23 -30.69
C ASP A 198 7.21 -33.15 -32.20
N LEU A 199 7.33 -31.97 -32.81
CA LEU A 199 7.23 -31.83 -34.26
C LEU A 199 8.54 -32.26 -34.98
N ARG A 200 9.72 -32.08 -34.39
CA ARG A 200 11.00 -32.43 -34.98
C ARG A 200 11.15 -33.93 -35.24
N THR A 201 10.69 -34.76 -34.31
CA THR A 201 10.84 -36.22 -34.40
C THR A 201 10.17 -36.78 -35.65
N PRO A 202 8.85 -36.59 -35.90
CA PRO A 202 8.20 -37.10 -37.12
C PRO A 202 8.77 -36.47 -38.39
N LEU A 203 9.13 -35.18 -38.35
CA LEU A 203 9.73 -34.48 -39.50
C LEU A 203 11.09 -35.08 -39.89
N THR A 204 11.91 -35.45 -38.90
CA THR A 204 13.20 -36.10 -39.11
C THR A 204 12.99 -37.50 -39.71
N SER A 205 12.00 -38.24 -39.26
CA SER A 205 11.67 -39.56 -39.80
C SER A 205 11.19 -39.50 -41.24
N ILE A 206 10.29 -38.54 -41.56
CA ILE A 206 9.81 -38.29 -42.91
C ILE A 206 10.97 -37.92 -43.83
N ALA A 207 11.79 -36.97 -43.43
CA ALA A 207 12.95 -36.51 -44.24
C ALA A 207 13.98 -37.62 -44.45
N GLY A 208 14.26 -38.40 -43.38
CA GLY A 208 15.17 -39.56 -43.45
C GLY A 208 14.70 -40.66 -44.40
N GLY A 209 13.42 -41.03 -44.27
CA GLY A 209 12.81 -42.02 -45.17
C GLY A 209 12.77 -41.57 -46.63
N ALA A 210 12.38 -40.32 -46.86
CA ALA A 210 12.36 -39.74 -48.21
C ALA A 210 13.77 -39.69 -48.83
N ASN A 211 14.78 -39.21 -48.07
CA ASN A 211 16.16 -39.18 -48.53
C ASN A 211 16.74 -40.55 -48.84
N PHE A 212 16.39 -41.55 -47.98
CA PHE A 212 16.81 -42.93 -48.26
C PHE A 212 16.25 -43.46 -49.57
N LEU A 213 14.98 -43.25 -49.86
CA LEU A 213 14.34 -43.65 -51.10
C LEU A 213 14.97 -42.97 -52.31
N VAL A 214 15.20 -41.66 -52.25
CA VAL A 214 15.82 -40.88 -53.36
C VAL A 214 17.23 -41.38 -53.67
N ASN A 215 18.05 -41.71 -52.67
CA ASN A 215 19.43 -42.14 -52.84
C ASN A 215 19.61 -43.60 -53.22
N ASN A 216 18.58 -44.46 -53.07
CA ASN A 216 18.67 -45.90 -53.28
C ASN A 216 17.56 -46.44 -54.20
N LEU A 217 16.98 -45.61 -55.06
CA LEU A 217 15.80 -45.93 -55.86
C LEU A 217 15.98 -47.18 -56.73
N ASP A 218 17.19 -47.41 -57.27
CA ASP A 218 17.52 -48.50 -58.17
C ASP A 218 17.94 -49.82 -57.46
N THR A 219 18.18 -49.73 -56.10
CA THR A 219 18.79 -50.85 -55.34
C THR A 219 17.88 -51.43 -54.29
N VAL A 220 16.80 -50.76 -53.94
CA VAL A 220 15.86 -51.15 -52.86
C VAL A 220 14.76 -52.06 -53.43
N GLU A 221 14.47 -53.17 -52.76
CA GLU A 221 13.35 -54.05 -53.08
C GLU A 221 12.00 -53.29 -52.96
N SER A 222 11.07 -53.59 -53.87
CA SER A 222 9.76 -52.93 -53.94
C SER A 222 8.99 -52.97 -52.63
N ASP A 223 9.06 -54.07 -51.88
CA ASP A 223 8.37 -54.25 -50.59
C ASP A 223 8.97 -53.33 -49.49
N THR A 224 10.30 -53.16 -49.48
CA THR A 224 10.99 -52.28 -48.57
C THR A 224 10.67 -50.79 -48.88
N SER A 225 10.62 -50.43 -50.16
CA SER A 225 10.21 -49.11 -50.62
C SER A 225 8.76 -48.76 -50.19
N LEU A 226 7.87 -49.74 -50.37
CA LEU A 226 6.45 -49.56 -49.98
C LEU A 226 6.29 -49.34 -48.47
N ASN A 227 7.02 -50.11 -47.66
CA ASN A 227 6.99 -49.93 -46.21
C ASN A 227 7.48 -48.55 -45.76
N ILE A 228 8.57 -48.06 -46.33
CA ILE A 228 9.12 -46.69 -46.04
C ILE A 228 8.09 -45.62 -46.43
N ILE A 229 7.45 -45.74 -47.59
CA ILE A 229 6.41 -44.79 -48.03
C ILE A 229 5.22 -44.81 -47.07
N GLN A 230 4.81 -45.98 -46.58
CA GLN A 230 3.75 -46.10 -45.60
C GLN A 230 4.11 -45.43 -44.24
N ASP A 231 5.36 -45.60 -43.79
CA ASP A 231 5.85 -44.96 -42.56
C ASP A 231 5.90 -43.44 -42.73
N ILE A 232 6.37 -42.92 -43.85
CA ILE A 232 6.33 -41.50 -44.20
C ILE A 232 4.88 -40.96 -44.12
N SER A 233 3.95 -41.68 -44.76
CA SER A 233 2.54 -41.27 -44.75
C SER A 233 1.95 -41.26 -43.37
N LYS A 234 2.24 -42.27 -42.52
CA LYS A 234 1.78 -42.35 -41.16
C LYS A 234 2.32 -41.22 -40.28
N GLU A 235 3.62 -40.91 -40.38
CA GLU A 235 4.20 -39.81 -39.61
C GLU A 235 3.69 -38.44 -40.08
N ALA A 236 3.43 -38.26 -41.40
CA ALA A 236 2.80 -37.04 -41.92
C ALA A 236 1.38 -36.83 -41.40
N MET A 237 0.56 -37.89 -41.35
CA MET A 237 -0.80 -37.83 -40.73
C MET A 237 -0.72 -37.50 -39.26
N ARG A 238 0.25 -38.08 -38.51
CA ARG A 238 0.48 -37.78 -37.11
C ARG A 238 0.85 -36.30 -36.88
N LEU A 239 1.74 -35.76 -37.73
CA LEU A 239 2.13 -34.38 -37.69
C LEU A 239 0.95 -33.42 -37.93
N ASN A 240 0.08 -33.76 -38.91
CA ASN A 240 -1.12 -32.96 -39.18
C ASN A 240 -2.09 -32.93 -37.97
N GLY A 241 -2.31 -34.06 -37.34
CA GLY A 241 -3.11 -34.13 -36.11
C GLY A 241 -2.53 -33.30 -34.95
N MET A 242 -1.18 -33.27 -34.81
CA MET A 242 -0.53 -32.40 -33.80
C MET A 242 -0.74 -30.92 -34.09
N VAL A 243 -0.64 -30.49 -35.35
CA VAL A 243 -0.90 -29.11 -35.77
C VAL A 243 -2.34 -28.71 -35.53
N GLU A 244 -3.30 -29.55 -35.86
CA GLU A 244 -4.73 -29.31 -35.59
C GLU A 244 -5.01 -29.14 -34.11
N ASN A 245 -4.43 -30.00 -33.26
CA ASN A 245 -4.57 -29.91 -31.81
C ASN A 245 -3.98 -28.58 -31.28
N LEU A 246 -2.83 -28.13 -31.80
CA LEU A 246 -2.23 -26.88 -31.44
C LEU A 246 -3.11 -25.68 -31.82
N LEU A 247 -3.64 -25.67 -33.05
CA LEU A 247 -4.56 -24.63 -33.52
C LEU A 247 -5.86 -24.57 -32.69
N ASN A 248 -6.38 -25.72 -32.30
CA ASN A 248 -7.55 -25.78 -31.42
C ASN A 248 -7.24 -25.24 -30.02
N MET A 249 -6.05 -25.51 -29.48
CA MET A 249 -5.61 -25.00 -28.18
C MET A 249 -5.45 -23.47 -28.20
N THR A 250 -4.89 -22.89 -29.26
CA THR A 250 -4.77 -21.42 -29.42
C THR A 250 -6.14 -20.76 -29.54
N ARG A 251 -7.09 -21.35 -30.26
CA ARG A 251 -8.47 -20.83 -30.38
C ARG A 251 -9.21 -20.83 -29.04
N ILE A 252 -8.97 -21.79 -28.17
CA ILE A 252 -9.55 -21.85 -26.82
C ILE A 252 -8.99 -20.69 -25.96
N GLN A 253 -7.68 -20.43 -26.05
CA GLN A 253 -7.05 -19.36 -25.29
C GLN A 253 -7.50 -17.94 -25.72
N GLU A 254 -7.85 -17.75 -26.98
CA GLU A 254 -8.38 -16.47 -27.50
C GLU A 254 -9.88 -16.23 -27.19
N GLY A 255 -10.54 -17.15 -26.49
CA GLY A 255 -11.96 -16.98 -26.08
C GLY A 255 -12.96 -17.09 -27.22
N ASN A 256 -12.55 -17.47 -28.41
CA ASN A 256 -13.38 -17.57 -29.62
C ASN A 256 -14.09 -18.95 -29.80
N PHE A 257 -14.36 -19.63 -28.69
CA PHE A 257 -15.01 -20.95 -28.77
C PHE A 257 -16.55 -20.81 -28.78
N LYS A 258 -17.17 -20.95 -29.95
CA LYS A 258 -18.59 -21.20 -30.06
C LYS A 258 -18.85 -22.71 -29.86
N ILE A 259 -19.33 -23.10 -28.70
CA ILE A 259 -19.81 -24.45 -28.46
C ILE A 259 -21.12 -24.63 -29.24
N ASN A 260 -21.09 -25.30 -30.39
CA ASN A 260 -22.30 -25.82 -31.04
C ASN A 260 -22.70 -27.09 -30.27
N LYS A 261 -23.64 -26.93 -29.32
CA LYS A 261 -24.37 -28.07 -28.78
C LYS A 261 -25.28 -28.65 -29.89
N LYS A 262 -24.96 -29.84 -30.39
CA LYS A 262 -25.91 -30.69 -31.10
C LYS A 262 -26.77 -31.41 -30.10
#